data_d582de3dfa0974a61d40e42ca6fd5429
#
_entry.id   d582de3dfa0974a61d40e42ca6fd5429
#
_cell.length_a   1.000
_cell.length_b   1.000
_cell.length_c   1.000
_cell.angle_alpha   90.00
_cell.angle_beta   90.00
_cell.angle_gamma   90.00
#
_symmetry.space_group_name_H-M   'P 1'
#
loop_
_entity.id
_entity.type
_entity.pdbx_description
1 polymer ?
#
loop_
_entity_poly.entity_id
_entity_poly.type
_entity_poly.pdbx_seq_one_letter_code
_entity_poly.pdbx_strand_id
1 'polypeptide(L)'
;MGNKVAEILLENHERWKEHEYIFEKENGVFRSHTYGEFYEDVLNASSYLKEQGLVGKRIAIFGANSYAFMVADVAVMAFIGCSVMFAEQWTSKELLHIMQTVDVDAILYAPSKEEIFTDLNIPNRDTRFISFTELLKNEKRSELTPYPVNDEVCSRIVFSSGTTGVPKAVMLSQKNMFVNLENLLKRALMTEKDSAYLFLPLSNTYGGLCNFLYSLYTGMQIYLCSDKNRIVEELLEVKPTILSTVPIFLEKIYIAKQQKGLSPSALLGGRTRIVFCGGTILENHLREMMAEEGITLLNAYGLSETASIISIEYPNEQEDGSAGTVFENQQVRIDRPDENGVGEILVKGENIFIGYYGREDFYKSFFTEDGYFRTGDLGYLGGNKLFFKGRKKRVIIGKNARNIYPEELEAIILETVKAEACKVFERNEKLCATIFMSEEADAETLLNCINEKLPKYCHLTECEVVRNGMDRKWK
;
A
#
# COMPACT_ATOMS: atom_id res chain seq x y z
N MET A 1 5.30 26.14 5.61
CA MET A 1 4.16 25.26 5.92
C MET A 1 4.36 24.74 7.35
N GLY A 2 3.33 24.76 8.21
CA GLY A 2 3.42 24.15 9.56
C GLY A 2 3.48 22.64 9.48
N ASN A 3 3.76 21.97 10.61
CA ASN A 3 3.72 20.52 10.69
C ASN A 3 2.28 20.00 10.68
N LYS A 4 1.82 19.53 9.51
CA LYS A 4 0.44 19.09 9.29
C LYS A 4 0.01 17.92 10.18
N VAL A 5 0.93 17.00 10.48
CA VAL A 5 0.63 15.87 11.37
C VAL A 5 0.34 16.38 12.79
N ALA A 6 1.15 17.30 13.29
CA ALA A 6 0.93 17.92 14.61
C ALA A 6 -0.34 18.78 14.63
N GLU A 7 -0.59 19.59 13.58
CA GLU A 7 -1.80 20.42 13.47
C GLU A 7 -3.06 19.55 13.54
N ILE A 8 -3.15 18.51 12.73
CA ILE A 8 -4.30 17.61 12.67
C ILE A 8 -4.50 16.87 14.01
N LEU A 9 -3.41 16.40 14.61
CA LEU A 9 -3.46 15.71 15.90
C LEU A 9 -4.07 16.64 16.99
N LEU A 10 -3.65 17.89 17.03
CA LEU A 10 -4.14 18.90 17.98
C LEU A 10 -5.60 19.28 17.74
N GLU A 11 -5.93 19.59 16.47
CA GLU A 11 -7.30 20.00 16.09
C GLU A 11 -8.31 18.88 16.36
N ASN A 12 -7.95 17.65 16.02
CA ASN A 12 -8.85 16.51 16.16
C ASN A 12 -8.98 16.04 17.62
N HIS A 13 -7.96 16.25 18.47
CA HIS A 13 -8.07 15.96 19.89
C HIS A 13 -9.22 16.74 20.54
N GLU A 14 -9.32 18.04 20.26
CA GLU A 14 -10.41 18.89 20.78
C GLU A 14 -11.79 18.42 20.29
N ARG A 15 -11.85 17.90 19.05
CA ARG A 15 -13.11 17.48 18.41
C ARG A 15 -13.57 16.10 18.83
N TRP A 16 -12.63 15.15 18.98
CA TRP A 16 -12.95 13.71 19.09
C TRP A 16 -12.34 13.02 20.31
N LYS A 17 -12.06 13.75 21.38
CA LYS A 17 -11.39 13.24 22.57
C LYS A 17 -11.94 11.90 23.07
N GLU A 18 -13.27 11.79 23.19
CA GLU A 18 -13.97 10.61 23.71
C GLU A 18 -14.38 9.63 22.60
N HIS A 19 -14.01 9.91 21.34
CA HIS A 19 -14.36 9.05 20.21
C HIS A 19 -13.49 7.81 20.19
N GLU A 20 -14.10 6.62 20.16
CA GLU A 20 -13.36 5.36 19.95
C GLU A 20 -12.72 5.39 18.56
N TYR A 21 -11.42 5.18 18.51
CA TYR A 21 -10.65 5.46 17.29
C TYR A 21 -9.92 4.24 16.75
N ILE A 22 -9.03 3.63 17.55
CA ILE A 22 -8.22 2.49 17.13
C ILE A 22 -8.63 1.27 17.95
N PHE A 23 -8.92 0.17 17.25
CA PHE A 23 -9.29 -1.09 17.86
C PHE A 23 -8.19 -2.12 17.61
N GLU A 24 -7.62 -2.66 18.65
CA GLU A 24 -6.64 -3.73 18.62
C GLU A 24 -7.14 -4.95 19.40
N LYS A 25 -6.75 -6.15 18.97
CA LYS A 25 -7.24 -7.37 19.59
C LYS A 25 -6.35 -7.77 20.77
N GLU A 26 -6.90 -7.73 21.98
CA GLU A 26 -6.28 -8.16 23.22
C GLU A 26 -7.00 -9.39 23.78
N ASN A 27 -6.26 -10.47 24.03
CA ASN A 27 -6.82 -11.72 24.55
C ASN A 27 -8.05 -12.22 23.76
N GLY A 28 -8.03 -12.03 22.43
CA GLY A 28 -9.08 -12.48 21.52
C GLY A 28 -10.29 -11.53 21.40
N VAL A 29 -10.29 -10.37 22.05
CA VAL A 29 -11.38 -9.37 22.01
C VAL A 29 -10.84 -8.03 21.52
N PHE A 30 -11.54 -7.36 20.62
CA PHE A 30 -11.19 -6.01 20.22
C PHE A 30 -11.43 -5.02 21.37
N ARG A 31 -10.37 -4.28 21.72
CA ARG A 31 -10.34 -3.17 22.66
C ARG A 31 -10.15 -1.88 21.90
N SER A 32 -10.89 -0.85 22.27
CA SER A 32 -10.75 0.47 21.69
C SER A 32 -9.77 1.33 22.47
N HIS A 33 -8.99 2.12 21.74
CA HIS A 33 -8.31 3.30 22.22
C HIS A 33 -9.06 4.53 21.70
N THR A 34 -9.39 5.46 22.60
CA THR A 34 -10.02 6.71 22.19
C THR A 34 -9.02 7.62 21.47
N TYR A 35 -9.51 8.61 20.76
CA TYR A 35 -8.65 9.62 20.14
C TYR A 35 -7.86 10.40 21.21
N GLY A 36 -8.46 10.62 22.38
CA GLY A 36 -7.81 11.25 23.51
C GLY A 36 -6.65 10.43 24.06
N GLU A 37 -6.83 9.12 24.26
CA GLU A 37 -5.75 8.20 24.66
C GLU A 37 -4.63 8.17 23.62
N PHE A 38 -4.97 8.07 22.34
CA PHE A 38 -4.01 8.12 21.25
C PHE A 38 -3.18 9.42 21.26
N TYR A 39 -3.83 10.56 21.42
CA TYR A 39 -3.17 11.85 21.55
C TYR A 39 -2.19 11.90 22.73
N GLU A 40 -2.63 11.46 23.93
CA GLU A 40 -1.80 11.43 25.11
C GLU A 40 -0.57 10.51 24.93
N ASP A 41 -0.77 9.33 24.35
CA ASP A 41 0.32 8.38 24.08
C ASP A 41 1.31 8.89 23.04
N VAL A 42 0.84 9.62 22.03
CA VAL A 42 1.73 10.30 21.07
C VAL A 42 2.59 11.35 21.77
N LEU A 43 2.02 12.16 22.66
CA LEU A 43 2.78 13.17 23.39
C LEU A 43 3.80 12.52 24.37
N ASN A 44 3.41 11.46 25.06
CA ASN A 44 4.28 10.72 25.96
C ASN A 44 5.46 10.08 25.20
N ALA A 45 5.17 9.40 24.09
CA ALA A 45 6.18 8.81 23.21
C ALA A 45 7.14 9.88 22.64
N SER A 46 6.61 11.02 22.21
CA SER A 46 7.41 12.13 21.71
C SER A 46 8.34 12.71 22.79
N SER A 47 7.81 12.87 24.02
CA SER A 47 8.60 13.35 25.17
C SER A 47 9.75 12.38 25.48
N TYR A 48 9.47 11.08 25.51
CA TYR A 48 10.47 10.05 25.70
C TYR A 48 11.57 10.12 24.62
N LEU A 49 11.19 10.15 23.34
CA LEU A 49 12.15 10.21 22.23
C LEU A 49 12.99 11.51 22.26
N LYS A 50 12.39 12.64 22.66
CA LYS A 50 13.11 13.89 22.86
C LYS A 50 14.14 13.78 23.98
N GLU A 51 13.80 13.20 25.14
CA GLU A 51 14.72 12.95 26.24
C GLU A 51 15.87 12.02 25.83
N GLN A 52 15.61 11.10 24.91
CA GLN A 52 16.65 10.27 24.30
C GLN A 52 17.55 11.03 23.30
N GLY A 53 17.33 12.33 23.07
CA GLY A 53 18.13 13.14 22.15
C GLY A 53 17.90 12.82 20.67
N LEU A 54 16.72 12.32 20.32
CA LEU A 54 16.39 11.85 18.97
C LEU A 54 15.72 12.91 18.10
N VAL A 55 15.56 14.16 18.55
CA VAL A 55 15.02 15.25 17.74
C VAL A 55 15.94 15.53 16.53
N GLY A 56 15.35 15.64 15.35
CA GLY A 56 16.04 15.80 14.06
C GLY A 56 16.61 14.53 13.46
N LYS A 57 16.28 13.38 14.05
CA LYS A 57 16.81 12.06 13.69
C LYS A 57 15.88 11.26 12.78
N ARG A 58 16.44 10.24 12.12
CA ARG A 58 15.70 9.25 11.35
C ARG A 58 15.44 8.03 12.23
N ILE A 59 14.16 7.76 12.45
CA ILE A 59 13.69 6.73 13.38
C ILE A 59 13.00 5.63 12.59
N ALA A 60 13.57 4.43 12.58
CA ALA A 60 12.93 3.28 11.96
C ALA A 60 11.80 2.75 12.84
N ILE A 61 10.70 2.32 12.20
CA ILE A 61 9.57 1.68 12.87
C ILE A 61 9.43 0.26 12.28
N PHE A 62 9.53 -0.74 13.15
CA PHE A 62 9.63 -2.14 12.74
C PHE A 62 8.69 -3.06 13.52
N GLY A 63 7.70 -3.60 12.85
CA GLY A 63 6.72 -4.52 13.44
C GLY A 63 5.50 -4.75 12.58
N ALA A 64 4.60 -5.59 13.08
CA ALA A 64 3.26 -5.72 12.53
C ALA A 64 2.43 -4.46 12.80
N ASN A 65 1.32 -4.31 12.08
CA ASN A 65 0.32 -3.29 12.39
C ASN A 65 -0.10 -3.43 13.86
N SER A 66 0.04 -2.35 14.62
CA SER A 66 -0.34 -2.29 16.03
C SER A 66 -0.64 -0.86 16.44
N TYR A 67 -1.37 -0.69 17.54
CA TYR A 67 -1.59 0.62 18.15
C TYR A 67 -0.26 1.34 18.42
N ALA A 68 0.71 0.64 19.01
CA ALA A 68 2.02 1.19 19.29
C ALA A 68 2.80 1.64 18.05
N PHE A 69 2.65 0.93 16.91
CA PHE A 69 3.21 1.33 15.62
C PHE A 69 2.64 2.69 15.18
N MET A 70 1.32 2.87 15.31
CA MET A 70 0.64 4.09 14.93
C MET A 70 1.04 5.28 15.82
N VAL A 71 1.12 5.07 17.13
CA VAL A 71 1.64 6.06 18.09
C VAL A 71 3.07 6.46 17.73
N ALA A 72 3.96 5.49 17.50
CA ALA A 72 5.35 5.75 17.14
C ALA A 72 5.48 6.59 15.86
N ASP A 73 4.73 6.25 14.82
CA ASP A 73 4.77 6.94 13.53
C ASP A 73 4.34 8.41 13.63
N VAL A 74 3.22 8.67 14.31
CA VAL A 74 2.74 10.04 14.52
C VAL A 74 3.68 10.82 15.44
N ALA A 75 4.16 10.23 16.52
CA ALA A 75 5.12 10.87 17.44
C ALA A 75 6.38 11.32 16.69
N VAL A 76 6.93 10.45 15.84
CA VAL A 76 8.13 10.77 15.06
C VAL A 76 7.85 11.89 14.07
N MET A 77 6.82 11.81 13.26
CA MET A 77 6.52 12.82 12.22
C MET A 77 6.09 14.17 12.81
N ALA A 78 5.35 14.16 13.91
CA ALA A 78 4.83 15.38 14.51
C ALA A 78 5.89 16.16 15.31
N PHE A 79 6.78 15.48 16.04
CA PHE A 79 7.62 16.13 17.05
C PHE A 79 9.11 15.77 17.00
N ILE A 80 9.51 14.72 16.30
CA ILE A 80 10.87 14.20 16.38
C ILE A 80 11.66 14.40 15.07
N GLY A 81 11.13 13.95 13.91
CA GLY A 81 11.89 14.03 12.67
C GLY A 81 11.33 13.19 11.54
N CYS A 82 12.11 12.23 11.03
CA CYS A 82 11.73 11.41 9.88
C CYS A 82 11.45 9.97 10.31
N SER A 83 10.25 9.46 10.01
CA SER A 83 9.90 8.05 10.20
C SER A 83 10.39 7.21 9.03
N VAL A 84 11.03 6.06 9.30
CA VAL A 84 11.55 5.12 8.30
C VAL A 84 10.80 3.81 8.43
N MET A 85 10.02 3.43 7.42
CA MET A 85 9.09 2.31 7.49
C MET A 85 9.75 0.98 7.15
N PHE A 86 10.12 0.20 8.16
CA PHE A 86 10.66 -1.14 7.95
C PHE A 86 9.54 -2.14 7.72
N ALA A 87 9.69 -2.98 6.68
CA ALA A 87 8.69 -3.98 6.38
C ALA A 87 8.75 -5.15 7.38
N GLU A 88 7.60 -5.50 7.96
CA GLU A 88 7.46 -6.53 8.99
C GLU A 88 8.14 -7.86 8.65
N GLN A 89 8.07 -8.26 7.38
CA GLN A 89 8.56 -9.55 6.90
C GLN A 89 10.09 -9.60 6.66
N TRP A 90 10.81 -8.47 6.80
CA TRP A 90 12.25 -8.48 6.53
C TRP A 90 13.00 -9.39 7.50
N THR A 91 13.89 -10.17 6.92
CA THR A 91 14.85 -11.01 7.64
C THR A 91 16.01 -10.16 8.17
N SER A 92 16.81 -10.73 9.09
CA SER A 92 18.04 -10.09 9.58
C SER A 92 18.97 -9.65 8.44
N LYS A 93 19.10 -10.45 7.37
CA LYS A 93 19.92 -10.14 6.20
C LYS A 93 19.38 -8.92 5.43
N GLU A 94 18.07 -8.85 5.23
CA GLU A 94 17.44 -7.73 4.55
C GLU A 94 17.54 -6.46 5.38
N LEU A 95 17.33 -6.54 6.69
CA LEU A 95 17.53 -5.41 7.61
C LEU A 95 18.94 -4.85 7.56
N LEU A 96 19.96 -5.72 7.64
CA LEU A 96 21.35 -5.28 7.51
C LEU A 96 21.61 -4.55 6.21
N HIS A 97 21.10 -5.08 5.11
CA HIS A 97 21.25 -4.46 3.80
C HIS A 97 20.58 -3.08 3.74
N ILE A 98 19.38 -2.96 4.28
CA ILE A 98 18.65 -1.69 4.34
C ILE A 98 19.37 -0.68 5.25
N MET A 99 19.88 -1.10 6.41
CA MET A 99 20.63 -0.24 7.32
C MET A 99 21.99 0.21 6.78
N GLN A 100 22.53 -0.49 5.78
CA GLN A 100 23.68 -0.02 5.00
C GLN A 100 23.29 1.04 3.95
N THR A 101 22.02 1.07 3.56
CA THR A 101 21.50 1.98 2.53
C THR A 101 20.92 3.25 3.15
N VAL A 102 20.23 3.13 4.28
CA VAL A 102 19.60 4.25 5.00
C VAL A 102 20.14 4.29 6.43
N ASP A 103 20.82 5.39 6.77
CA ASP A 103 21.25 5.62 8.13
C ASP A 103 20.03 5.87 9.04
N VAL A 104 19.87 5.06 10.07
CA VAL A 104 18.85 5.24 11.10
C VAL A 104 19.51 5.43 12.47
N ASP A 105 19.01 6.42 13.22
CA ASP A 105 19.55 6.78 14.54
C ASP A 105 18.92 5.93 15.67
N ALA A 106 17.67 5.48 15.45
CA ALA A 106 17.01 4.52 16.35
C ALA A 106 16.05 3.61 15.59
N ILE A 107 15.75 2.46 16.18
CA ILE A 107 14.73 1.51 15.72
C ILE A 107 13.72 1.33 16.86
N LEU A 108 12.47 1.75 16.60
CA LEU A 108 11.33 1.44 17.45
C LEU A 108 10.75 0.11 16.95
N TYR A 109 10.67 -0.90 17.83
CA TYR A 109 10.32 -2.23 17.36
C TYR A 109 9.26 -2.93 18.21
N ALA A 110 8.46 -3.78 17.55
CA ALA A 110 7.53 -4.67 18.22
C ALA A 110 8.31 -5.73 19.03
N PRO A 111 7.88 -6.08 20.26
CA PRO A 111 8.58 -7.10 21.08
C PRO A 111 8.81 -8.42 20.35
N SER A 112 7.92 -8.81 19.46
CA SER A 112 8.06 -10.02 18.61
C SER A 112 9.23 -9.97 17.62
N LYS A 113 9.92 -8.82 17.49
CA LYS A 113 11.08 -8.61 16.61
C LYS A 113 12.41 -8.55 17.35
N GLU A 114 12.41 -8.69 18.67
CA GLU A 114 13.62 -8.54 19.51
C GLU A 114 14.73 -9.54 19.14
N GLU A 115 14.37 -10.80 18.89
CA GLU A 115 15.33 -11.86 18.53
C GLU A 115 16.08 -11.55 17.23
N ILE A 116 15.47 -10.80 16.31
CA ILE A 116 16.11 -10.43 15.03
C ILE A 116 17.40 -9.62 15.24
N PHE A 117 17.49 -8.87 16.34
CA PHE A 117 18.63 -7.99 16.63
C PHE A 117 19.77 -8.68 17.36
N THR A 118 19.53 -9.87 17.95
CA THR A 118 20.50 -10.58 18.80
C THR A 118 21.79 -10.94 18.05
N ASP A 119 21.67 -11.30 16.78
CA ASP A 119 22.79 -11.74 15.94
C ASP A 119 23.21 -10.71 14.87
N LEU A 120 22.61 -9.50 14.91
CA LEU A 120 22.88 -8.46 13.92
C LEU A 120 24.20 -7.74 14.23
N ASN A 121 25.20 -7.91 13.35
CA ASN A 121 26.38 -7.03 13.34
C ASN A 121 26.04 -5.71 12.66
N ILE A 122 25.45 -4.79 13.45
CA ILE A 122 24.88 -3.54 12.94
C ILE A 122 25.98 -2.58 12.50
N PRO A 123 25.89 -1.99 11.30
CA PRO A 123 26.92 -1.12 10.74
C PRO A 123 27.21 0.11 11.61
N ASN A 124 26.16 0.71 12.18
CA ASN A 124 26.26 1.86 13.08
C ASN A 124 26.05 1.42 14.53
N ARG A 125 27.12 1.42 15.33
CA ARG A 125 27.07 1.03 16.74
C ARG A 125 26.28 2.00 17.64
N ASP A 126 25.97 3.20 17.14
CA ASP A 126 25.23 4.22 17.89
C ASP A 126 23.72 4.15 17.67
N THR A 127 23.23 3.26 16.78
CA THR A 127 21.79 3.04 16.58
C THR A 127 21.15 2.51 17.87
N ARG A 128 20.11 3.19 18.36
CA ARG A 128 19.38 2.79 19.56
C ARG A 128 18.24 1.84 19.21
N PHE A 129 17.98 0.90 20.10
CA PHE A 129 16.88 -0.06 20.01
C PHE A 129 15.91 0.20 21.15
N ILE A 130 14.67 0.54 20.82
CA ILE A 130 13.62 0.90 21.78
C ILE A 130 12.40 0.04 21.45
N SER A 131 11.97 -0.80 22.38
CA SER A 131 10.77 -1.59 22.17
C SER A 131 9.51 -0.71 22.25
N PHE A 132 8.44 -1.10 21.54
CA PHE A 132 7.16 -0.42 21.67
C PHE A 132 6.63 -0.45 23.10
N THR A 133 6.93 -1.52 23.86
CA THR A 133 6.57 -1.60 25.28
C THR A 133 7.28 -0.53 26.10
N GLU A 134 8.56 -0.28 25.85
CA GLU A 134 9.32 0.77 26.51
C GLU A 134 8.81 2.17 26.12
N LEU A 135 8.53 2.38 24.83
CA LEU A 135 8.01 3.63 24.30
C LEU A 135 6.70 4.06 24.96
N LEU A 136 5.74 3.12 25.12
CA LEU A 136 4.42 3.40 25.69
C LEU A 136 4.37 3.44 27.23
N LYS A 137 5.41 2.96 27.93
CA LYS A 137 5.45 3.02 29.40
C LYS A 137 5.80 4.41 29.96
N ASN A 138 6.25 5.32 29.12
CA ASN A 138 6.67 6.64 29.58
C ASN A 138 5.45 7.54 29.80
N GLU A 139 5.24 7.98 31.04
CA GLU A 139 4.17 8.91 31.41
C GLU A 139 4.67 10.34 31.65
N LYS A 140 5.98 10.56 31.52
CA LYS A 140 6.57 11.89 31.71
C LYS A 140 6.36 12.76 30.50
N ARG A 141 5.96 14.00 30.72
CA ARG A 141 5.81 15.01 29.68
C ARG A 141 6.92 16.04 29.75
N SER A 142 7.52 16.31 28.61
CA SER A 142 8.33 17.47 28.35
C SER A 142 7.56 18.48 27.49
N GLU A 143 7.97 19.73 27.52
CA GLU A 143 7.44 20.72 26.55
C GLU A 143 7.80 20.25 25.14
N LEU A 144 6.80 20.05 24.30
CA LEU A 144 6.92 19.63 22.90
C LEU A 144 6.64 20.78 21.96
N THR A 145 7.47 20.93 20.97
CA THR A 145 7.26 21.83 19.84
C THR A 145 7.18 21.01 18.57
N PRO A 146 6.19 21.22 17.69
CA PRO A 146 6.12 20.53 16.43
C PRO A 146 7.45 20.58 15.66
N TYR A 147 7.89 19.44 15.14
CA TYR A 147 9.13 19.37 14.38
C TYR A 147 9.02 20.28 13.13
N PRO A 148 10.00 21.16 12.88
CA PRO A 148 9.93 22.08 11.75
C PRO A 148 10.03 21.34 10.43
N VAL A 149 9.05 21.55 9.56
CA VAL A 149 8.99 20.97 8.21
C VAL A 149 8.81 22.05 7.15
N ASN A 150 9.27 21.74 5.96
CA ASN A 150 8.97 22.48 4.74
C ASN A 150 8.76 21.48 3.59
N ASP A 151 8.59 21.97 2.37
CA ASP A 151 8.28 21.14 1.21
C ASP A 151 9.41 20.15 0.84
N GLU A 152 10.64 20.39 1.29
CA GLU A 152 11.84 19.59 1.00
C GLU A 152 12.29 18.71 2.17
N VAL A 153 11.74 18.92 3.37
CA VAL A 153 12.07 18.11 4.54
C VAL A 153 11.42 16.74 4.45
N CYS A 154 12.25 15.70 4.44
CA CYS A 154 11.78 14.32 4.49
C CYS A 154 11.13 14.03 5.84
N SER A 155 9.85 13.68 5.85
CA SER A 155 9.11 13.29 7.04
C SER A 155 8.87 11.78 7.11
N ARG A 156 8.89 11.10 5.97
CA ARG A 156 8.74 9.65 5.90
C ARG A 156 9.60 9.04 4.81
N ILE A 157 10.23 7.91 5.10
CA ILE A 157 10.88 7.04 4.12
C ILE A 157 10.12 5.73 4.05
N VAL A 158 9.67 5.37 2.85
CA VAL A 158 9.06 4.08 2.55
C VAL A 158 9.90 3.32 1.53
N PHE A 159 9.76 2.01 1.48
CA PHE A 159 10.54 1.20 0.55
C PHE A 159 9.67 0.65 -0.56
N SER A 160 10.01 0.97 -1.80
CA SER A 160 9.39 0.38 -2.98
C SER A 160 10.18 -0.86 -3.42
N SER A 161 9.47 -1.89 -3.90
CA SER A 161 10.10 -3.09 -4.45
C SER A 161 10.82 -2.72 -5.76
N GLY A 162 12.13 -2.54 -5.68
CA GLY A 162 12.94 -2.27 -6.87
C GLY A 162 12.94 -3.46 -7.83
N THR A 163 12.80 -3.20 -9.13
CA THR A 163 12.96 -4.23 -10.19
C THR A 163 14.35 -4.88 -10.21
N THR A 164 15.29 -4.34 -9.46
CA THR A 164 16.67 -4.83 -9.29
C THR A 164 16.83 -5.73 -8.07
N GLY A 165 15.76 -6.04 -7.35
CA GLY A 165 15.78 -6.86 -6.14
C GLY A 165 16.21 -6.13 -4.85
N VAL A 166 16.71 -4.89 -4.96
CA VAL A 166 17.06 -4.03 -3.81
C VAL A 166 15.96 -3.00 -3.63
N PRO A 167 15.31 -2.93 -2.46
CA PRO A 167 14.31 -1.91 -2.18
C PRO A 167 14.88 -0.51 -2.32
N LYS A 168 14.11 0.40 -2.92
CA LYS A 168 14.47 1.81 -3.02
C LYS A 168 13.85 2.59 -1.87
N ALA A 169 14.63 3.40 -1.18
CA ALA A 169 14.18 4.25 -0.09
C ALA A 169 13.58 5.55 -0.64
N VAL A 170 12.27 5.59 -0.76
CA VAL A 170 11.47 6.71 -1.30
C VAL A 170 11.25 7.73 -0.19
N MET A 171 11.74 8.95 -0.37
CA MET A 171 11.60 10.05 0.59
C MET A 171 10.35 10.88 0.31
N LEU A 172 9.49 11.01 1.29
CA LEU A 172 8.25 11.79 1.22
C LEU A 172 8.28 12.97 2.20
N SER A 173 7.97 14.17 1.71
CA SER A 173 7.66 15.31 2.57
C SER A 173 6.22 15.25 3.05
N GLN A 174 5.88 16.02 4.10
CA GLN A 174 4.48 16.15 4.51
C GLN A 174 3.62 16.72 3.38
N LYS A 175 4.15 17.65 2.59
CA LYS A 175 3.44 18.19 1.43
C LYS A 175 3.03 17.11 0.44
N ASN A 176 3.96 16.19 0.08
CA ASN A 176 3.65 15.10 -0.85
C ASN A 176 2.48 14.23 -0.34
N MET A 177 2.52 13.89 0.96
CA MET A 177 1.50 13.04 1.57
C MET A 177 0.14 13.73 1.70
N PHE A 178 0.13 14.96 2.22
CA PHE A 178 -1.12 15.63 2.54
C PHE A 178 -1.87 16.17 1.32
N VAL A 179 -1.19 16.52 0.24
CA VAL A 179 -1.85 16.90 -1.01
C VAL A 179 -2.74 15.78 -1.57
N ASN A 180 -2.32 14.52 -1.42
CA ASN A 180 -3.14 13.37 -1.79
C ASN A 180 -4.28 13.10 -0.81
N LEU A 181 -4.03 13.25 0.49
CA LEU A 181 -5.07 13.10 1.51
C LEU A 181 -6.16 14.16 1.35
N GLU A 182 -5.80 15.41 1.07
CA GLU A 182 -6.77 16.50 0.81
C GLU A 182 -7.63 16.23 -0.44
N ASN A 183 -7.05 15.62 -1.48
CA ASN A 183 -7.82 15.20 -2.65
C ASN A 183 -8.81 14.08 -2.32
N LEU A 184 -8.42 13.12 -1.49
CA LEU A 184 -9.34 12.09 -1.00
C LEU A 184 -10.46 12.67 -0.15
N LEU A 185 -10.15 13.66 0.72
CA LEU A 185 -11.14 14.36 1.55
C LEU A 185 -12.18 15.11 0.72
N LYS A 186 -11.75 15.78 -0.36
CA LYS A 186 -12.68 16.47 -1.28
C LYS A 186 -13.71 15.52 -1.89
N ARG A 187 -13.39 14.23 -2.02
CA ARG A 187 -14.29 13.20 -2.53
C ARG A 187 -15.32 12.73 -1.50
N ALA A 188 -15.09 13.03 -0.21
CA ALA A 188 -15.98 12.73 0.93
C ALA A 188 -16.48 11.26 0.98
N LEU A 189 -15.64 10.32 0.55
CA LEU A 189 -16.01 8.90 0.46
C LEU A 189 -16.04 8.20 1.82
N MET A 190 -15.27 8.72 2.78
CA MET A 190 -15.13 8.17 4.13
C MET A 190 -15.21 9.30 5.16
N THR A 191 -15.86 9.07 6.28
CA THR A 191 -16.11 10.04 7.34
C THR A 191 -15.86 9.44 8.73
N GLU A 192 -16.00 10.22 9.79
CA GLU A 192 -15.93 9.79 11.19
C GLU A 192 -16.99 8.73 11.56
N LYS A 193 -18.01 8.53 10.73
CA LYS A 193 -19.07 7.52 10.94
C LYS A 193 -18.70 6.16 10.38
N ASP A 194 -17.63 6.12 9.62
CA ASP A 194 -17.14 4.89 8.99
C ASP A 194 -16.16 4.16 9.89
N SER A 195 -16.06 2.86 9.65
CA SER A 195 -15.05 1.99 10.24
C SER A 195 -14.32 1.19 9.17
N ALA A 196 -13.00 1.11 9.27
CA ALA A 196 -12.17 0.35 8.38
C ALA A 196 -11.49 -0.82 9.10
N TYR A 197 -11.37 -1.96 8.42
CA TYR A 197 -10.52 -3.06 8.88
C TYR A 197 -9.20 -3.04 8.13
N LEU A 198 -8.09 -2.88 8.86
CA LEU A 198 -6.77 -2.62 8.30
C LEU A 198 -5.85 -3.84 8.43
N PHE A 199 -5.72 -4.61 7.34
CA PHE A 199 -4.75 -5.70 7.20
C PHE A 199 -3.59 -5.37 6.24
N LEU A 200 -3.69 -4.28 5.47
CA LEU A 200 -2.60 -3.77 4.65
C LEU A 200 -1.47 -3.23 5.54
N PRO A 201 -0.19 -3.48 5.20
CA PRO A 201 0.92 -3.02 6.03
C PRO A 201 0.96 -1.50 6.19
N LEU A 202 1.06 -1.01 7.44
CA LEU A 202 1.28 0.40 7.75
C LEU A 202 2.60 0.94 7.18
N SER A 203 3.57 0.05 6.96
CA SER A 203 4.85 0.39 6.34
C SER A 203 4.76 0.76 4.86
N ASN A 204 3.65 0.48 4.19
CA ASN A 204 3.40 0.87 2.80
C ASN A 204 2.63 2.19 2.73
N THR A 205 2.75 2.91 1.61
CA THR A 205 1.98 4.14 1.39
C THR A 205 0.48 3.89 1.37
N TYR A 206 0.01 2.77 0.83
CA TYR A 206 -1.43 2.48 0.78
C TYR A 206 -2.01 2.26 2.19
N GLY A 207 -1.43 1.39 3.01
CA GLY A 207 -1.87 1.17 4.39
C GLY A 207 -1.62 2.40 5.29
N GLY A 208 -0.42 2.95 5.24
CA GLY A 208 0.01 4.03 6.12
C GLY A 208 -0.58 5.40 5.78
N LEU A 209 -0.70 5.77 4.50
CA LEU A 209 -1.24 7.08 4.12
C LEU A 209 -2.75 7.02 3.90
N CYS A 210 -3.23 6.16 2.98
CA CYS A 210 -4.63 6.19 2.55
C CYS A 210 -5.61 5.60 3.55
N ASN A 211 -5.13 4.81 4.53
CA ASN A 211 -5.95 4.33 5.62
C ASN A 211 -5.63 5.04 6.93
N PHE A 212 -4.42 4.90 7.45
CA PHE A 212 -4.09 5.42 8.77
C PHE A 212 -4.03 6.95 8.83
N LEU A 213 -3.20 7.63 8.02
CA LEU A 213 -3.15 9.10 8.07
C LEU A 213 -4.48 9.74 7.61
N TYR A 214 -5.21 9.08 6.71
CA TYR A 214 -6.56 9.52 6.35
C TYR A 214 -7.50 9.42 7.56
N SER A 215 -7.46 8.34 8.34
CA SER A 215 -8.28 8.20 9.55
C SER A 215 -7.92 9.22 10.62
N LEU A 216 -6.62 9.52 10.77
CA LEU A 216 -6.16 10.58 11.68
C LEU A 216 -6.79 11.94 11.32
N TYR A 217 -6.96 12.19 10.00
CA TYR A 217 -7.58 13.41 9.48
C TYR A 217 -9.11 13.44 9.67
N THR A 218 -9.79 12.31 9.52
CA THR A 218 -11.26 12.21 9.47
C THR A 218 -11.92 11.73 10.76
N GLY A 219 -11.17 11.15 11.69
CA GLY A 219 -11.73 10.46 12.87
C GLY A 219 -12.34 9.10 12.56
N MET A 220 -12.20 8.56 11.33
CA MET A 220 -12.67 7.24 10.97
C MET A 220 -12.06 6.15 11.87
N GLN A 221 -12.89 5.25 12.36
CA GLN A 221 -12.44 4.14 13.21
C GLN A 221 -11.59 3.12 12.44
N ILE A 222 -10.52 2.62 13.06
CA ILE A 222 -9.67 1.58 12.50
C ILE A 222 -9.64 0.35 13.40
N TYR A 223 -9.96 -0.80 12.83
CA TYR A 223 -9.77 -2.11 13.42
C TYR A 223 -8.52 -2.76 12.84
N LEU A 224 -7.52 -3.04 13.67
CA LEU A 224 -6.25 -3.64 13.26
C LEU A 224 -6.39 -5.15 13.12
N CYS A 225 -5.95 -5.68 12.00
CA CYS A 225 -5.86 -7.13 11.78
C CYS A 225 -4.92 -7.77 12.78
N SER A 226 -5.39 -8.72 13.55
CA SER A 226 -4.58 -9.44 14.55
C SER A 226 -3.91 -10.68 13.97
N ASP A 227 -4.55 -11.35 13.02
CA ASP A 227 -4.03 -12.56 12.35
C ASP A 227 -4.42 -12.59 10.88
N LYS A 228 -3.43 -12.50 10.00
CA LYS A 228 -3.62 -12.52 8.53
C LYS A 228 -4.23 -13.83 8.01
N ASN A 229 -4.21 -14.91 8.80
CA ASN A 229 -4.87 -16.16 8.44
C ASN A 229 -6.37 -16.16 8.80
N ARG A 230 -6.82 -15.20 9.61
CA ARG A 230 -8.20 -15.12 10.13
C ARG A 230 -8.94 -13.87 9.67
N ILE A 231 -8.50 -13.25 8.57
CA ILE A 231 -9.09 -11.99 8.06
C ILE A 231 -10.60 -12.09 7.92
N VAL A 232 -11.13 -13.15 7.30
CA VAL A 232 -12.58 -13.31 7.09
C VAL A 232 -13.33 -13.45 8.41
N GLU A 233 -12.81 -14.21 9.37
CA GLU A 233 -13.40 -14.35 10.69
C GLU A 233 -13.44 -13.00 11.43
N GLU A 234 -12.38 -12.22 11.35
CA GLU A 234 -12.32 -10.89 11.95
C GLU A 234 -13.22 -9.88 11.23
N LEU A 235 -13.37 -9.97 9.91
CA LEU A 235 -14.34 -9.16 9.17
C LEU A 235 -15.78 -9.42 9.62
N LEU A 236 -16.13 -10.69 9.91
CA LEU A 236 -17.45 -11.06 10.46
C LEU A 236 -17.68 -10.50 11.87
N GLU A 237 -16.63 -10.37 12.67
CA GLU A 237 -16.67 -9.79 14.01
C GLU A 237 -16.79 -8.26 13.96
N VAL A 238 -15.92 -7.60 13.19
CA VAL A 238 -15.79 -6.15 13.08
C VAL A 238 -16.92 -5.51 12.29
N LYS A 239 -17.34 -6.14 11.20
CA LYS A 239 -18.34 -5.62 10.26
C LYS A 239 -18.02 -4.20 9.78
N PRO A 240 -16.87 -3.98 9.13
CA PRO A 240 -16.46 -2.65 8.71
C PRO A 240 -17.37 -2.08 7.63
N THR A 241 -17.43 -0.75 7.52
CA THR A 241 -18.14 -0.07 6.42
C THR A 241 -17.26 0.17 5.21
N ILE A 242 -15.94 0.22 5.44
CA ILE A 242 -14.91 0.45 4.42
C ILE A 242 -13.88 -0.65 4.47
N LEU A 243 -13.43 -1.11 3.30
CA LEU A 243 -12.32 -2.03 3.19
C LEU A 243 -11.33 -1.54 2.13
N SER A 244 -10.06 -1.41 2.49
CA SER A 244 -8.97 -1.22 1.53
C SER A 244 -8.25 -2.54 1.32
N THR A 245 -8.11 -2.96 0.06
CA THR A 245 -7.60 -4.28 -0.26
C THR A 245 -6.82 -4.31 -1.58
N VAL A 246 -6.40 -5.50 -1.97
CA VAL A 246 -5.73 -5.81 -3.24
C VAL A 246 -6.52 -6.90 -3.99
N PRO A 247 -6.43 -6.98 -5.33
CA PRO A 247 -7.24 -7.91 -6.12
C PRO A 247 -7.17 -9.35 -5.66
N ILE A 248 -6.01 -9.84 -5.27
CA ILE A 248 -5.85 -11.23 -4.80
C ILE A 248 -6.75 -11.61 -3.61
N PHE A 249 -7.07 -10.66 -2.72
CA PHE A 249 -8.01 -10.92 -1.64
C PHE A 249 -9.45 -11.05 -2.18
N LEU A 250 -9.82 -10.20 -3.13
CA LEU A 250 -11.14 -10.25 -3.77
C LEU A 250 -11.32 -11.52 -4.60
N GLU A 251 -10.24 -12.01 -5.25
CA GLU A 251 -10.25 -13.29 -5.95
C GLU A 251 -10.59 -14.46 -5.03
N LYS A 252 -10.03 -14.47 -3.82
CA LYS A 252 -10.38 -15.49 -2.81
C LYS A 252 -11.85 -15.42 -2.42
N ILE A 253 -12.42 -14.22 -2.29
CA ILE A 253 -13.85 -14.02 -2.04
C ILE A 253 -14.68 -14.52 -3.24
N TYR A 254 -14.25 -14.22 -4.46
CA TYR A 254 -14.90 -14.68 -5.69
C TYR A 254 -14.92 -16.21 -5.78
N ILE A 255 -13.78 -16.86 -5.55
CA ILE A 255 -13.66 -18.32 -5.53
C ILE A 255 -14.61 -18.93 -4.47
N ALA A 256 -14.65 -18.34 -3.27
CA ALA A 256 -15.55 -18.80 -2.21
C ALA A 256 -17.03 -18.68 -2.60
N LYS A 257 -17.42 -17.60 -3.31
CA LYS A 257 -18.76 -17.44 -3.89
C LYS A 257 -19.06 -18.55 -4.89
N GLN A 258 -18.15 -18.77 -5.85
CA GLN A 258 -18.36 -19.73 -6.94
C GLN A 258 -18.42 -21.19 -6.46
N GLN A 259 -17.53 -21.57 -5.54
CA GLN A 259 -17.43 -22.98 -5.10
C GLN A 259 -18.38 -23.33 -3.97
N LYS A 260 -18.67 -22.38 -3.06
CA LYS A 260 -19.42 -22.66 -1.82
C LYS A 260 -20.74 -21.89 -1.74
N GLY A 261 -21.06 -21.04 -2.72
CA GLY A 261 -22.26 -20.22 -2.71
C GLY A 261 -22.28 -19.16 -1.58
N LEU A 262 -21.10 -18.77 -1.06
CA LEU A 262 -21.01 -17.80 0.02
C LEU A 262 -21.22 -16.39 -0.50
N SER A 263 -22.04 -15.58 0.19
CA SER A 263 -22.24 -14.18 -0.18
C SER A 263 -21.00 -13.35 0.10
N PRO A 264 -20.43 -12.64 -0.90
CA PRO A 264 -19.35 -11.69 -0.71
C PRO A 264 -19.64 -10.64 0.37
N SER A 265 -20.85 -10.08 0.38
CA SER A 265 -21.26 -9.13 1.42
C SER A 265 -21.17 -9.74 2.82
N ALA A 266 -21.67 -10.98 2.99
CA ALA A 266 -21.57 -11.68 4.26
C ALA A 266 -20.12 -11.92 4.68
N LEU A 267 -19.26 -12.40 3.77
CA LEU A 267 -17.82 -12.62 4.03
C LEU A 267 -17.07 -11.33 4.42
N LEU A 268 -17.53 -10.18 3.96
CA LEU A 268 -17.01 -8.85 4.29
C LEU A 268 -17.69 -8.23 5.53
N GLY A 269 -18.48 -8.99 6.30
CA GLY A 269 -19.11 -8.56 7.54
C GLY A 269 -20.51 -7.97 7.40
N GLY A 270 -21.08 -7.91 6.20
CA GLY A 270 -22.47 -7.51 5.93
C GLY A 270 -22.78 -6.02 6.04
N ARG A 271 -21.80 -5.15 6.31
CA ARG A 271 -21.96 -3.69 6.39
C ARG A 271 -21.05 -2.92 5.44
N THR A 272 -20.14 -3.60 4.77
CA THR A 272 -19.20 -2.99 3.84
C THR A 272 -19.96 -2.35 2.68
N ARG A 273 -19.78 -1.02 2.50
CA ARG A 273 -20.42 -0.23 1.44
C ARG A 273 -19.46 0.17 0.32
N ILE A 274 -18.19 0.37 0.67
CA ILE A 274 -17.12 0.71 -0.29
C ILE A 274 -15.92 -0.19 -0.06
N VAL A 275 -15.39 -0.72 -1.14
CA VAL A 275 -14.11 -1.41 -1.20
C VAL A 275 -13.18 -0.63 -2.10
N PHE A 276 -12.04 -0.21 -1.58
CA PHE A 276 -10.94 0.35 -2.36
C PHE A 276 -9.99 -0.77 -2.76
N CYS A 277 -9.67 -0.85 -4.05
CA CYS A 277 -8.73 -1.82 -4.58
C CYS A 277 -7.63 -1.11 -5.36
N GLY A 278 -6.39 -1.51 -5.14
CA GLY A 278 -5.24 -0.93 -5.83
C GLY A 278 -4.06 -1.88 -5.88
N GLY A 279 -3.00 -1.47 -6.58
CA GLY A 279 -1.73 -2.20 -6.64
C GLY A 279 -1.52 -3.04 -7.89
N THR A 280 -2.58 -3.39 -8.62
CA THR A 280 -2.52 -4.08 -9.92
C THR A 280 -3.83 -3.85 -10.70
N ILE A 281 -3.98 -4.47 -11.86
CA ILE A 281 -5.21 -4.42 -12.66
C ILE A 281 -6.37 -5.01 -11.86
N LEU A 282 -7.52 -4.35 -11.90
CA LEU A 282 -8.76 -4.82 -11.31
C LEU A 282 -9.64 -5.44 -12.40
N GLU A 283 -9.99 -6.70 -12.20
CA GLU A 283 -10.78 -7.49 -13.13
C GLU A 283 -12.28 -7.13 -13.07
N ASN A 284 -12.95 -7.17 -14.23
CA ASN A 284 -14.36 -6.81 -14.32
C ASN A 284 -15.28 -7.75 -13.54
N HIS A 285 -14.98 -9.06 -13.50
CA HIS A 285 -15.80 -10.01 -12.75
C HIS A 285 -15.83 -9.71 -11.24
N LEU A 286 -14.76 -9.11 -10.69
CA LEU A 286 -14.74 -8.65 -9.28
C LEU A 286 -15.66 -7.45 -9.06
N ARG A 287 -15.75 -6.54 -10.06
CA ARG A 287 -16.70 -5.43 -10.03
C ARG A 287 -18.13 -5.91 -10.04
N GLU A 288 -18.45 -6.79 -10.99
CA GLU A 288 -19.77 -7.38 -11.12
C GLU A 288 -20.18 -8.09 -9.84
N MET A 289 -19.28 -8.92 -9.29
CA MET A 289 -19.49 -9.61 -8.02
C MET A 289 -19.85 -8.66 -6.88
N MET A 290 -19.13 -7.56 -6.73
CA MET A 290 -19.38 -6.58 -5.66
C MET A 290 -20.65 -5.77 -5.92
N ALA A 291 -20.93 -5.40 -7.17
CA ALA A 291 -22.13 -4.67 -7.55
C ALA A 291 -23.42 -5.48 -7.30
N GLU A 292 -23.41 -6.80 -7.57
CA GLU A 292 -24.51 -7.71 -7.23
C GLU A 292 -24.87 -7.70 -5.75
N GLU A 293 -23.89 -7.45 -4.88
CA GLU A 293 -24.07 -7.36 -3.42
C GLU A 293 -24.33 -5.92 -2.91
N GLY A 294 -24.46 -4.96 -3.82
CA GLY A 294 -24.66 -3.54 -3.48
C GLY A 294 -23.41 -2.85 -2.93
N ILE A 295 -22.24 -3.44 -3.13
CA ILE A 295 -20.95 -2.91 -2.67
C ILE A 295 -20.28 -2.13 -3.81
N THR A 296 -19.88 -0.90 -3.54
CA THR A 296 -19.13 -0.08 -4.51
C THR A 296 -17.64 -0.48 -4.47
N LEU A 297 -17.12 -1.05 -5.55
CA LEU A 297 -15.70 -1.37 -5.70
C LEU A 297 -15.01 -0.26 -6.51
N LEU A 298 -14.06 0.44 -5.89
CA LEU A 298 -13.33 1.57 -6.48
C LEU A 298 -11.87 1.19 -6.74
N ASN A 299 -11.44 1.33 -7.97
CA ASN A 299 -10.05 1.14 -8.36
C ASN A 299 -9.23 2.41 -8.12
N ALA A 300 -7.97 2.24 -7.71
CA ALA A 300 -7.01 3.32 -7.52
C ALA A 300 -5.64 2.94 -8.08
N TYR A 301 -4.97 3.89 -8.71
CA TYR A 301 -3.61 3.72 -9.24
C TYR A 301 -2.66 4.74 -8.64
N GLY A 302 -1.47 4.27 -8.33
CA GLY A 302 -0.36 5.10 -7.87
C GLY A 302 0.83 4.27 -7.42
N LEU A 303 1.84 4.97 -6.94
CA LEU A 303 3.16 4.45 -6.58
C LEU A 303 3.60 5.02 -5.24
N SER A 304 4.58 4.40 -4.59
CA SER A 304 5.23 5.01 -3.41
C SER A 304 5.82 6.38 -3.76
N GLU A 305 6.37 6.52 -4.95
CA GLU A 305 6.98 7.73 -5.49
C GLU A 305 5.97 8.85 -5.79
N THR A 306 4.69 8.55 -5.79
CA THR A 306 3.59 9.53 -5.97
C THR A 306 2.73 9.68 -4.71
N ALA A 307 3.31 9.38 -3.55
CA ALA A 307 2.62 9.39 -2.26
C ALA A 307 1.28 8.63 -2.31
N SER A 308 1.27 7.46 -2.91
CA SER A 308 0.22 6.45 -3.04
C SER A 308 -0.72 6.60 -4.24
N ILE A 309 -1.32 7.76 -4.51
CA ILE A 309 -2.43 7.87 -5.48
C ILE A 309 -2.14 8.91 -6.56
N ILE A 310 -2.38 8.53 -7.82
CA ILE A 310 -2.43 9.41 -8.99
C ILE A 310 -3.89 9.56 -9.43
N SER A 311 -4.61 8.44 -9.50
CA SER A 311 -6.01 8.41 -9.91
C SER A 311 -6.83 7.45 -9.05
N ILE A 312 -8.12 7.74 -8.91
CA ILE A 312 -9.08 6.91 -8.20
C ILE A 312 -10.46 7.07 -8.82
N GLU A 313 -11.25 6.01 -8.85
CA GLU A 313 -12.62 6.06 -9.34
C GLU A 313 -13.58 6.79 -8.42
N TYR A 314 -14.64 7.34 -9.01
CA TYR A 314 -15.82 7.80 -8.29
C TYR A 314 -16.92 6.74 -8.31
N PRO A 315 -17.78 6.67 -7.29
CA PRO A 315 -18.83 5.66 -7.21
C PRO A 315 -19.77 5.60 -8.41
N ASN A 316 -20.01 6.73 -9.09
CA ASN A 316 -20.94 6.82 -10.21
C ASN A 316 -20.25 6.98 -11.58
N GLU A 317 -18.92 6.87 -11.63
CA GLU A 317 -18.11 7.08 -12.83
C GLU A 317 -17.19 5.90 -13.13
N GLN A 318 -17.51 4.74 -12.60
CA GLN A 318 -16.74 3.51 -12.80
C GLN A 318 -16.79 3.15 -14.29
N GLU A 319 -15.65 2.70 -14.80
CA GLU A 319 -15.50 2.26 -16.19
C GLU A 319 -14.55 1.06 -16.25
N ASP A 320 -14.93 0.06 -17.03
CA ASP A 320 -14.15 -1.16 -17.14
C ASP A 320 -12.73 -0.92 -17.61
N GLY A 321 -11.77 -1.51 -16.90
CA GLY A 321 -10.34 -1.33 -17.15
C GLY A 321 -9.77 0.02 -16.71
N SER A 322 -10.61 0.95 -16.22
CA SER A 322 -10.14 2.25 -15.70
C SER A 322 -9.44 2.09 -14.35
N ALA A 323 -8.37 2.85 -14.16
CA ALA A 323 -7.70 3.07 -12.89
C ALA A 323 -8.17 4.37 -12.21
N GLY A 324 -9.28 4.94 -12.69
CA GLY A 324 -9.94 6.10 -12.13
C GLY A 324 -9.56 7.45 -12.74
N THR A 325 -10.19 8.48 -12.21
CA THR A 325 -9.98 9.88 -12.61
C THR A 325 -8.73 10.43 -11.93
N VAL A 326 -7.85 11.04 -12.73
CA VAL A 326 -6.65 11.72 -12.23
C VAL A 326 -7.04 12.85 -11.26
N PHE A 327 -6.29 13.02 -10.20
CA PHE A 327 -6.51 14.12 -9.26
C PHE A 327 -6.26 15.49 -9.92
N GLU A 328 -7.11 16.48 -9.63
CA GLU A 328 -7.11 17.79 -10.30
C GLU A 328 -5.80 18.57 -10.17
N ASN A 329 -5.06 18.37 -9.10
CA ASN A 329 -3.76 19.02 -8.84
C ASN A 329 -2.55 18.25 -9.41
N GLN A 330 -2.82 17.19 -10.18
CA GLN A 330 -1.79 16.40 -10.84
C GLN A 330 -1.94 16.50 -12.37
N GLN A 331 -0.81 16.48 -13.05
CA GLN A 331 -0.75 16.43 -14.50
C GLN A 331 -0.25 15.07 -14.93
N VAL A 332 -1.03 14.39 -15.75
CA VAL A 332 -0.65 13.10 -16.35
C VAL A 332 -0.49 13.27 -17.84
N ARG A 333 0.58 12.73 -18.39
CA ARG A 333 0.87 12.71 -19.83
C ARG A 333 1.32 11.32 -20.25
N ILE A 334 0.97 10.91 -21.45
CA ILE A 334 1.45 9.65 -22.03
C ILE A 334 2.63 9.95 -22.95
N ASP A 335 3.79 9.36 -22.64
CA ASP A 335 5.03 9.55 -23.42
C ASP A 335 5.09 8.54 -24.56
N ARG A 336 5.30 9.05 -25.79
CA ARG A 336 5.45 8.25 -27.01
C ARG A 336 4.36 7.18 -27.17
N PRO A 337 3.09 7.60 -27.26
CA PRO A 337 1.99 6.64 -27.42
C PRO A 337 2.11 5.90 -28.75
N ASP A 338 1.76 4.62 -28.74
CA ASP A 338 1.60 3.79 -29.94
C ASP A 338 0.28 4.10 -30.69
N GLU A 339 -0.04 3.31 -31.70
CA GLU A 339 -1.27 3.44 -32.52
C GLU A 339 -2.57 3.31 -31.68
N ASN A 340 -2.51 2.67 -30.51
CA ASN A 340 -3.63 2.51 -29.57
C ASN A 340 -3.61 3.58 -28.45
N GLY A 341 -2.70 4.55 -28.53
CA GLY A 341 -2.54 5.60 -27.52
C GLY A 341 -1.80 5.15 -26.27
N VAL A 342 -1.25 3.92 -26.22
CA VAL A 342 -0.54 3.37 -25.07
C VAL A 342 0.92 3.80 -25.07
N GLY A 343 1.36 4.42 -23.99
CA GLY A 343 2.75 4.83 -23.78
C GLY A 343 3.10 4.90 -22.30
N GLU A 344 4.30 5.38 -21.99
CA GLU A 344 4.71 5.51 -20.60
C GLU A 344 3.91 6.61 -19.90
N ILE A 345 3.35 6.28 -18.73
CA ILE A 345 2.62 7.22 -17.88
C ILE A 345 3.65 8.14 -17.21
N LEU A 346 3.53 9.44 -17.48
CA LEU A 346 4.32 10.49 -16.87
C LEU A 346 3.43 11.31 -15.94
N VAL A 347 3.95 11.64 -14.75
CA VAL A 347 3.20 12.38 -13.72
C VAL A 347 3.98 13.60 -13.23
N LYS A 348 3.29 14.72 -13.05
CA LYS A 348 3.83 15.92 -12.44
C LYS A 348 2.83 16.47 -11.43
N GLY A 349 3.30 16.81 -10.23
CA GLY A 349 2.45 17.32 -9.16
C GLY A 349 3.19 17.43 -7.84
N GLU A 350 2.53 18.02 -6.86
CA GLU A 350 3.07 18.19 -5.50
C GLU A 350 3.12 16.88 -4.70
N ASN A 351 2.45 15.84 -5.19
CA ASN A 351 2.48 14.48 -4.65
C ASN A 351 3.76 13.71 -5.02
N ILE A 352 4.58 14.23 -5.93
CA ILE A 352 5.81 13.54 -6.35
C ILE A 352 6.86 13.63 -5.24
N PHE A 353 7.44 12.49 -4.89
CA PHE A 353 8.43 12.33 -3.85
C PHE A 353 9.64 13.27 -4.03
N ILE A 354 10.35 13.56 -2.94
CA ILE A 354 11.49 14.49 -2.97
C ILE A 354 12.81 13.83 -3.35
N GLY A 355 12.89 12.52 -3.43
CA GLY A 355 14.08 11.80 -3.86
C GLY A 355 14.16 10.36 -3.36
N TYR A 356 15.21 9.67 -3.84
CA TYR A 356 15.64 8.40 -3.26
C TYR A 356 16.81 8.65 -2.32
N TYR A 357 16.73 8.18 -1.09
CA TYR A 357 17.78 8.36 -0.09
C TYR A 357 19.15 7.88 -0.58
N GLY A 358 20.16 8.74 -0.51
CA GLY A 358 21.53 8.44 -0.93
C GLY A 358 21.73 8.23 -2.43
N ARG A 359 20.76 8.63 -3.28
CA ARG A 359 20.82 8.42 -4.74
C ARG A 359 20.32 9.62 -5.54
N GLU A 360 20.88 10.81 -5.30
CA GLU A 360 20.43 12.05 -5.95
C GLU A 360 20.57 12.05 -7.49
N ASP A 361 21.70 11.57 -8.03
CA ASP A 361 21.89 11.49 -9.49
C ASP A 361 20.92 10.48 -10.13
N PHE A 362 20.68 9.36 -9.46
CA PHE A 362 19.73 8.34 -9.89
C PHE A 362 18.30 8.89 -9.90
N TYR A 363 17.94 9.73 -8.92
CA TYR A 363 16.63 10.38 -8.87
C TYR A 363 16.36 11.22 -10.12
N LYS A 364 17.32 12.07 -10.54
CA LYS A 364 17.16 12.92 -11.72
C LYS A 364 16.90 12.15 -13.01
N SER A 365 17.42 10.93 -13.13
CA SER A 365 17.22 10.07 -14.31
C SER A 365 15.77 9.63 -14.54
N PHE A 366 14.92 9.75 -13.51
CA PHE A 366 13.49 9.42 -13.61
C PHE A 366 12.63 10.60 -14.04
N PHE A 367 13.20 11.76 -14.35
CA PHE A 367 12.44 12.92 -14.78
C PHE A 367 12.73 13.25 -16.24
N THR A 368 11.70 13.79 -16.89
CA THR A 368 11.85 14.45 -18.19
C THR A 368 12.47 15.84 -17.99
N GLU A 369 12.98 16.46 -19.06
CA GLU A 369 13.54 17.82 -19.03
C GLU A 369 12.52 18.86 -18.54
N ASP A 370 11.23 18.66 -18.82
CA ASP A 370 10.12 19.51 -18.39
C ASP A 370 9.50 19.11 -17.03
N GLY A 371 10.17 18.20 -16.29
CA GLY A 371 9.93 17.91 -14.89
C GLY A 371 8.80 16.90 -14.61
N TYR A 372 8.42 16.05 -15.57
CA TYR A 372 7.53 14.93 -15.31
C TYR A 372 8.31 13.73 -14.78
N PHE A 373 7.78 13.09 -13.74
CA PHE A 373 8.27 11.82 -13.23
C PHE A 373 7.85 10.66 -14.15
N ARG A 374 8.82 9.80 -14.51
CA ARG A 374 8.63 8.58 -15.29
C ARG A 374 8.24 7.44 -14.37
N THR A 375 6.99 7.01 -14.44
CA THR A 375 6.49 5.94 -13.55
C THR A 375 7.08 4.56 -13.88
N GLY A 376 7.51 4.36 -15.11
CA GLY A 376 7.86 3.05 -15.64
C GLY A 376 6.65 2.15 -15.90
N ASP A 377 5.45 2.72 -15.85
CA ASP A 377 4.19 2.07 -16.14
C ASP A 377 3.67 2.51 -17.50
N LEU A 378 2.94 1.63 -18.18
CA LEU A 378 2.32 1.88 -19.45
C LEU A 378 0.80 2.03 -19.29
N GLY A 379 0.22 2.91 -20.07
CA GLY A 379 -1.20 3.16 -20.07
C GLY A 379 -1.62 4.22 -21.09
N TYR A 380 -2.88 4.60 -21.04
CA TYR A 380 -3.44 5.67 -21.87
C TYR A 380 -4.45 6.49 -21.08
N LEU A 381 -4.83 7.65 -21.62
CA LEU A 381 -5.86 8.52 -21.05
C LEU A 381 -7.11 8.48 -21.94
N GLY A 382 -8.27 8.21 -21.33
CA GLY A 382 -9.59 8.43 -21.90
C GLY A 382 -10.23 9.66 -21.24
N GLY A 383 -10.02 10.85 -21.85
CA GLY A 383 -10.32 12.10 -21.16
C GLY A 383 -9.40 12.32 -19.95
N ASN A 384 -9.96 12.44 -18.74
CA ASN A 384 -9.22 12.53 -17.47
C ASN A 384 -9.15 11.20 -16.71
N LYS A 385 -9.67 10.11 -17.28
CA LYS A 385 -9.53 8.75 -16.72
C LYS A 385 -8.26 8.09 -17.22
N LEU A 386 -7.56 7.45 -16.30
CA LEU A 386 -6.34 6.71 -16.57
C LEU A 386 -6.64 5.22 -16.74
N PHE A 387 -6.03 4.61 -17.75
CA PHE A 387 -6.11 3.18 -18.03
C PHE A 387 -4.73 2.57 -17.98
N PHE A 388 -4.47 1.77 -16.95
CA PHE A 388 -3.20 1.08 -16.77
C PHE A 388 -3.15 -0.19 -17.61
N LYS A 389 -2.00 -0.45 -18.26
CA LYS A 389 -1.78 -1.60 -19.14
C LYS A 389 -0.74 -2.58 -18.63
N GLY A 390 0.23 -2.10 -17.85
CA GLY A 390 1.27 -2.94 -17.29
C GLY A 390 2.58 -2.20 -17.04
N ARG A 391 3.60 -2.96 -16.61
CA ARG A 391 4.93 -2.44 -16.37
C ARG A 391 5.77 -2.42 -17.63
N LYS A 392 6.37 -1.29 -17.97
CA LYS A 392 7.24 -1.11 -19.14
C LYS A 392 8.35 -2.18 -19.23
N LYS A 393 8.95 -2.55 -18.11
CA LYS A 393 10.00 -3.57 -18.04
C LYS A 393 9.51 -5.02 -18.16
N ARG A 394 8.20 -5.24 -18.09
CA ARG A 394 7.58 -6.56 -18.21
C ARG A 394 7.01 -6.82 -19.61
N VAL A 395 6.94 -5.78 -20.44
CA VAL A 395 6.43 -5.92 -21.81
C VAL A 395 7.26 -6.96 -22.56
N ILE A 396 6.58 -7.94 -23.14
CA ILE A 396 7.15 -8.97 -23.97
C ILE A 396 6.92 -8.56 -25.44
N ILE A 397 7.99 -8.54 -26.22
CA ILE A 397 7.87 -8.23 -27.65
C ILE A 397 7.55 -9.52 -28.40
N GLY A 398 6.30 -9.66 -28.82
CA GLY A 398 5.85 -10.82 -29.59
C GLY A 398 6.47 -10.90 -30.98
N LYS A 399 6.34 -12.08 -31.63
CA LYS A 399 6.97 -12.41 -32.95
C LYS A 399 6.67 -11.42 -34.07
N ASN A 400 5.62 -10.62 -33.99
CA ASN A 400 5.24 -9.63 -35.00
C ASN A 400 5.51 -8.20 -34.52
N ALA A 401 6.50 -7.99 -33.65
CA ALA A 401 6.81 -6.71 -33.01
C ALA A 401 5.61 -6.09 -32.26
N ARG A 402 4.60 -6.89 -31.89
CA ARG A 402 3.48 -6.47 -31.05
C ARG A 402 3.88 -6.53 -29.58
N ASN A 403 3.54 -5.48 -28.85
CA ASN A 403 3.68 -5.49 -27.39
C ASN A 403 2.66 -6.45 -26.79
N ILE A 404 3.12 -7.35 -25.94
CA ILE A 404 2.30 -8.21 -25.10
C ILE A 404 2.47 -7.70 -23.67
N TYR A 405 1.37 -7.40 -23.01
CA TYR A 405 1.33 -6.93 -21.65
C TYR A 405 1.01 -8.10 -20.71
N PRO A 406 1.99 -8.65 -19.99
CA PRO A 406 1.77 -9.83 -19.13
C PRO A 406 0.63 -9.65 -18.14
N GLU A 407 0.47 -8.45 -17.60
CA GLU A 407 -0.58 -8.12 -16.65
C GLU A 407 -1.99 -8.31 -17.22
N GLU A 408 -2.20 -7.98 -18.49
CA GLU A 408 -3.49 -8.21 -19.16
C GLU A 408 -3.78 -9.70 -19.36
N LEU A 409 -2.75 -10.47 -19.72
CA LEU A 409 -2.92 -11.91 -19.87
C LEU A 409 -3.15 -12.61 -18.54
N GLU A 410 -2.42 -12.19 -17.50
CA GLU A 410 -2.60 -12.67 -16.13
C GLU A 410 -4.05 -12.47 -15.67
N ALA A 411 -4.62 -11.33 -15.99
CA ALA A 411 -6.00 -11.00 -15.75
C ALA A 411 -6.97 -12.00 -16.38
N ILE A 412 -6.87 -12.19 -17.69
CA ILE A 412 -7.70 -13.13 -18.45
C ILE A 412 -7.53 -14.57 -17.93
N ILE A 413 -6.31 -14.97 -17.56
CA ILE A 413 -6.02 -16.30 -17.02
C ILE A 413 -6.73 -16.51 -15.68
N LEU A 414 -6.62 -15.55 -14.76
CA LEU A 414 -7.27 -15.63 -13.45
C LEU A 414 -8.77 -15.81 -13.57
N GLU A 415 -9.42 -15.04 -14.45
CA GLU A 415 -10.84 -15.16 -14.73
C GLU A 415 -11.20 -16.52 -15.35
N THR A 416 -10.40 -17.00 -16.32
CA THR A 416 -10.69 -18.22 -17.08
C THR A 416 -10.59 -19.48 -16.23
N VAL A 417 -9.52 -19.61 -15.42
CA VAL A 417 -9.21 -20.86 -14.71
C VAL A 417 -9.45 -20.77 -13.20
N LYS A 418 -9.97 -19.64 -12.71
CA LYS A 418 -10.26 -19.38 -11.28
C LYS A 418 -9.06 -19.66 -10.37
N ALA A 419 -7.89 -19.22 -10.81
CA ALA A 419 -6.64 -19.37 -10.07
C ALA A 419 -6.50 -18.31 -8.97
N GLU A 420 -5.71 -18.63 -7.93
CA GLU A 420 -5.43 -17.69 -6.84
C GLU A 420 -4.45 -16.58 -7.28
N ALA A 421 -3.50 -16.94 -8.14
CA ALA A 421 -2.55 -16.01 -8.75
C ALA A 421 -2.00 -16.59 -10.05
N CYS A 422 -1.50 -15.71 -10.90
CA CYS A 422 -0.85 -16.10 -12.14
C CYS A 422 0.34 -15.18 -12.42
N LYS A 423 1.35 -15.69 -13.11
CA LYS A 423 2.45 -14.92 -13.63
C LYS A 423 2.79 -15.35 -15.05
N VAL A 424 2.70 -14.40 -15.98
CA VAL A 424 3.06 -14.56 -17.38
C VAL A 424 4.47 -14.01 -17.60
N PHE A 425 5.28 -14.76 -18.35
CA PHE A 425 6.68 -14.40 -18.66
C PHE A 425 7.14 -15.05 -19.96
N GLU A 426 8.24 -14.54 -20.48
CA GLU A 426 8.93 -15.14 -21.62
C GLU A 426 10.06 -16.06 -21.14
N ARG A 427 10.12 -17.26 -21.72
CA ARG A 427 11.21 -18.22 -21.54
C ARG A 427 11.58 -18.85 -22.88
N ASN A 428 12.81 -18.66 -23.35
CA ASN A 428 13.31 -19.17 -24.63
C ASN A 428 12.39 -18.79 -25.82
N GLU A 429 12.05 -17.51 -25.93
CA GLU A 429 11.15 -16.98 -26.97
C GLU A 429 9.73 -17.58 -26.96
N LYS A 430 9.34 -18.22 -25.87
CA LYS A 430 8.01 -18.79 -25.66
C LYS A 430 7.30 -18.04 -24.55
N LEU A 431 6.02 -17.76 -24.78
CA LEU A 431 5.15 -17.19 -23.76
C LEU A 431 4.69 -18.31 -22.80
N CYS A 432 5.00 -18.14 -21.51
CA CYS A 432 4.75 -19.14 -20.47
C CYS A 432 3.94 -18.53 -19.33
N ALA A 433 3.24 -19.37 -18.57
CA ALA A 433 2.58 -18.94 -17.34
C ALA A 433 2.87 -19.90 -16.18
N THR A 434 3.03 -19.34 -14.97
CA THR A 434 2.95 -20.08 -13.71
C THR A 434 1.59 -19.72 -13.06
N ILE A 435 0.80 -20.75 -12.77
CA ILE A 435 -0.57 -20.62 -12.26
C ILE A 435 -0.61 -21.22 -10.85
N PHE A 436 -1.08 -20.44 -9.87
CA PHE A 436 -1.18 -20.84 -8.48
C PHE A 436 -2.63 -21.21 -8.16
N MET A 437 -2.86 -22.46 -7.77
CA MET A 437 -4.19 -23.00 -7.50
C MET A 437 -4.17 -23.88 -6.24
N SER A 438 -5.28 -23.92 -5.51
CA SER A 438 -5.49 -24.85 -4.40
C SER A 438 -5.91 -26.25 -4.87
N GLU A 439 -6.54 -26.34 -6.02
CA GLU A 439 -7.04 -27.59 -6.59
C GLU A 439 -6.04 -28.21 -7.59
N GLU A 440 -6.15 -29.53 -7.78
CA GLU A 440 -5.38 -30.24 -8.80
C GLU A 440 -5.98 -29.98 -10.16
N ALA A 441 -5.15 -29.52 -11.08
CA ALA A 441 -5.54 -29.30 -12.46
C ALA A 441 -4.46 -29.80 -13.42
N ASP A 442 -4.90 -30.38 -14.53
CA ASP A 442 -4.03 -30.80 -15.59
C ASP A 442 -3.54 -29.60 -16.41
N ALA A 443 -2.22 -29.43 -16.49
CA ALA A 443 -1.62 -28.27 -17.14
C ALA A 443 -1.99 -28.17 -18.64
N GLU A 444 -2.13 -29.30 -19.35
CA GLU A 444 -2.49 -29.30 -20.76
C GLU A 444 -3.95 -28.87 -20.98
N THR A 445 -4.84 -29.34 -20.13
CA THR A 445 -6.25 -28.93 -20.14
C THR A 445 -6.40 -27.45 -19.84
N LEU A 446 -5.68 -26.92 -18.81
CA LEU A 446 -5.69 -25.48 -18.51
C LEU A 446 -5.12 -24.66 -19.66
N LEU A 447 -4.01 -25.08 -20.25
CA LEU A 447 -3.38 -24.38 -21.37
C LEU A 447 -4.34 -24.22 -22.54
N ASN A 448 -5.08 -25.28 -22.89
CA ASN A 448 -6.08 -25.25 -23.96
C ASN A 448 -7.22 -24.29 -23.60
N CYS A 449 -7.77 -24.39 -22.41
CA CYS A 449 -8.85 -23.51 -21.95
C CYS A 449 -8.46 -22.03 -21.97
N ILE A 450 -7.25 -21.73 -21.49
CA ILE A 450 -6.70 -20.36 -21.51
C ILE A 450 -6.53 -19.85 -22.93
N ASN A 451 -5.91 -20.64 -23.80
CA ASN A 451 -5.63 -20.24 -25.19
C ASN A 451 -6.90 -20.04 -26.03
N GLU A 452 -8.03 -20.67 -25.66
CA GLU A 452 -9.34 -20.38 -26.29
C GLU A 452 -9.83 -18.95 -26.02
N LYS A 453 -9.41 -18.36 -24.89
CA LYS A 453 -9.77 -16.99 -24.50
C LYS A 453 -8.77 -15.94 -24.95
N LEU A 454 -7.51 -16.34 -25.15
CA LEU A 454 -6.45 -15.43 -25.56
C LEU A 454 -6.43 -15.21 -27.08
N PRO A 455 -6.10 -14.00 -27.54
CA PRO A 455 -5.79 -13.75 -28.96
C PRO A 455 -4.64 -14.64 -29.44
N LYS A 456 -4.70 -15.15 -30.67
CA LYS A 456 -3.72 -16.09 -31.22
C LYS A 456 -2.25 -15.63 -31.10
N TYR A 457 -1.99 -14.33 -31.14
CA TYR A 457 -0.64 -13.78 -31.05
C TYR A 457 -0.04 -13.82 -29.63
N CYS A 458 -0.86 -14.04 -28.61
CA CYS A 458 -0.45 -14.19 -27.22
C CYS A 458 -0.82 -15.57 -26.61
N HIS A 459 -1.00 -16.58 -27.44
CA HIS A 459 -1.20 -17.94 -26.95
C HIS A 459 0.01 -18.37 -26.10
N LEU A 460 -0.27 -18.91 -24.94
CA LEU A 460 0.74 -19.54 -24.10
C LEU A 460 1.24 -20.81 -24.78
N THR A 461 2.52 -21.06 -24.66
CA THR A 461 3.16 -22.30 -25.15
C THR A 461 3.25 -23.35 -24.04
N GLU A 462 3.43 -22.90 -22.80
CA GLU A 462 3.59 -23.76 -21.63
C GLU A 462 2.90 -23.10 -20.42
N CYS A 463 2.28 -23.90 -19.56
CA CYS A 463 1.88 -23.46 -18.23
C CYS A 463 2.33 -24.46 -17.16
N GLU A 464 2.71 -23.95 -16.02
CA GLU A 464 3.08 -24.71 -14.83
C GLU A 464 2.04 -24.43 -13.72
N VAL A 465 1.52 -25.51 -13.13
CA VAL A 465 0.59 -25.42 -12.02
C VAL A 465 1.32 -25.64 -10.71
N VAL A 466 1.27 -24.66 -9.83
CA VAL A 466 1.89 -24.70 -8.49
C VAL A 466 0.81 -24.83 -7.44
N ARG A 467 0.89 -25.91 -6.64
CA ARG A 467 0.02 -26.15 -5.50
C ARG A 467 0.59 -25.51 -4.25
N ASN A 468 -0.29 -24.96 -3.44
CA ASN A 468 -0.01 -24.42 -2.09
C ASN A 468 0.96 -23.25 -2.00
N GLY A 469 0.36 -22.10 -1.73
CA GLY A 469 1.00 -20.97 -1.08
C GLY A 469 1.98 -20.21 -1.96
N MET A 470 1.66 -18.97 -2.25
CA MET A 470 2.66 -18.03 -2.76
C MET A 470 3.87 -18.03 -1.84
N ASP A 471 4.91 -18.70 -2.23
CA ASP A 471 6.23 -18.54 -1.62
C ASP A 471 6.60 -17.05 -1.68
N ARG A 472 7.16 -16.50 -0.60
CA ARG A 472 7.48 -15.07 -0.43
C ARG A 472 8.31 -14.41 -1.56
N LYS A 473 8.78 -15.21 -2.51
CA LYS A 473 9.58 -14.78 -3.68
C LYS A 473 8.79 -14.13 -4.81
N TRP A 474 7.46 -14.15 -4.77
CA TRP A 474 6.60 -13.76 -5.89
C TRP A 474 5.70 -12.54 -5.60
N LYS A 475 5.96 -11.84 -4.48
CA LYS A 475 5.33 -10.55 -4.15
C LYS A 475 6.07 -9.37 -4.73
#